data_47599001316eb0c6e8fe5b091ce4e4fa
#
_entry.id   47599001316eb0c6e8fe5b091ce4e4fa
#
_cell.length_a   1.000
_cell.length_b   1.000
_cell.length_c   1.000
_cell.angle_alpha   90.00
_cell.angle_beta   90.00
_cell.angle_gamma   90.00
#
_symmetry.space_group_name_H-M   'P 1'
#
loop_
_entity.id
_entity.type
_entity.pdbx_description
1 polymer ?
#
loop_
_entity_poly.entity_id
_entity_poly.type
_entity_poly.pdbx_seq_one_letter_code
_entity_poly.pdbx_strand_id
1 'polypeptide(L)'
;RPIALSQLTNQLVENEAGPRVVCVQGRPGTLEAHLRALRDVLGPRVYLILRVDKSDLNTAIAGVKSGVDDVVTADADCGVWQSVAASARLRLLKYESYVFVDETSQQLLALVERVGASEVTVLLQGATGSGKEVLARLTHDFSPRREGPFVPVNCAALPENLAESLLFGHVRGAFTGATRNTEGFFTQAQGGTLFLDEVGELSPQLQAKLLRAIQEKEVLPVGSSESHKVDVRIVSATNR
;
A
#
# COMPACT_ATOMS: atom_id res chain seq x y z
N ARG A 1 34.32 -1.49 2.10
CA ARG A 1 35.06 -2.77 2.06
C ARG A 1 34.03 -3.88 2.04
N PRO A 2 34.19 -4.95 1.25
CA PRO A 2 33.27 -6.09 1.30
C PRO A 2 33.39 -6.77 2.67
N ILE A 3 32.27 -6.93 3.35
CA ILE A 3 32.15 -7.58 4.64
C ILE A 3 31.51 -8.96 4.40
N ALA A 4 31.99 -10.00 5.10
CA ALA A 4 31.36 -11.32 5.02
C ALA A 4 29.93 -11.28 5.60
N LEU A 5 29.02 -12.05 5.05
CA LEU A 5 27.60 -12.01 5.40
C LEU A 5 27.37 -12.20 6.92
N SER A 6 28.11 -13.12 7.55
CA SER A 6 28.08 -13.36 9.00
C SER A 6 28.53 -12.16 9.85
N GLN A 7 29.50 -11.39 9.35
CA GLN A 7 29.96 -10.17 10.01
C GLN A 7 28.96 -9.02 9.80
N LEU A 8 28.35 -8.94 8.61
CA LEU A 8 27.31 -7.95 8.31
C LEU A 8 26.08 -8.14 9.22
N THR A 9 25.65 -9.39 9.40
CA THR A 9 24.51 -9.73 10.25
C THR A 9 24.76 -9.31 11.70
N ASN A 10 25.93 -9.62 12.25
CA ASN A 10 26.28 -9.24 13.64
C ASN A 10 26.40 -7.73 13.82
N GLN A 11 27.05 -7.01 12.88
CA GLN A 11 27.16 -5.55 12.95
C GLN A 11 25.81 -4.82 12.78
N LEU A 12 24.85 -5.41 12.08
CA LEU A 12 23.52 -4.82 11.86
C LEU A 12 22.59 -5.06 13.04
N VAL A 13 22.75 -6.16 13.77
CA VAL A 13 21.97 -6.47 14.99
C VAL A 13 22.44 -5.62 16.18
N GLU A 14 23.72 -5.31 16.29
CA GLU A 14 24.28 -4.51 17.40
C GLU A 14 23.92 -3.01 17.35
N ASN A 15 23.43 -2.49 16.23
CA ASN A 15 23.08 -1.08 16.06
C ASN A 15 21.58 -0.90 15.89
N GLU A 16 20.84 -0.74 16.96
CA GLU A 16 19.36 -0.65 17.02
C GLU A 16 18.72 0.61 16.38
N ALA A 17 19.44 1.51 15.77
CA ALA A 17 18.92 2.81 15.37
C ALA A 17 18.75 2.98 13.86
N GLY A 18 17.50 3.00 13.40
CA GLY A 18 17.08 3.67 12.16
C GLY A 18 17.03 2.82 10.88
N PRO A 19 16.41 3.36 9.83
CA PRO A 19 16.27 2.72 8.53
C PRO A 19 17.62 2.57 7.82
N ARG A 20 17.83 1.43 7.17
CA ARG A 20 19.14 1.09 6.58
C ARG A 20 19.02 0.70 5.13
N VAL A 21 20.01 1.11 4.35
CA VAL A 21 20.21 0.67 2.97
C VAL A 21 21.37 -0.32 2.96
N VAL A 22 21.12 -1.53 2.46
CA VAL A 22 22.12 -2.59 2.34
C VAL A 22 22.30 -2.93 0.86
N CYS A 23 23.51 -2.78 0.35
CA CYS A 23 23.86 -3.17 -1.00
C CYS A 23 24.64 -4.49 -0.99
N VAL A 24 24.11 -5.50 -1.66
CA VAL A 24 24.70 -6.84 -1.76
C VAL A 24 25.24 -7.05 -3.16
N GLN A 25 26.47 -7.53 -3.28
CA GLN A 25 27.04 -7.93 -4.55
C GLN A 25 26.50 -9.32 -4.95
N GLY A 26 25.81 -9.41 -6.08
CA GLY A 26 25.30 -10.66 -6.63
C GLY A 26 26.44 -11.61 -7.04
N ARG A 27 26.33 -12.88 -6.64
CA ARG A 27 27.18 -13.96 -7.13
C ARG A 27 26.31 -15.17 -7.50
N PRO A 28 26.52 -15.80 -8.65
CA PRO A 28 25.73 -16.97 -9.03
C PRO A 28 25.82 -18.11 -8.00
N GLY A 29 24.71 -18.82 -7.75
CA GLY A 29 24.67 -20.09 -7.06
C GLY A 29 24.22 -20.11 -5.58
N THR A 30 24.34 -19.00 -4.83
CA THR A 30 23.94 -18.97 -3.39
C THR A 30 23.08 -17.75 -3.05
N LEU A 31 22.78 -16.92 -4.03
CA LEU A 31 22.16 -15.61 -3.84
C LEU A 31 20.79 -15.66 -3.19
N GLU A 32 19.90 -16.54 -3.66
CA GLU A 32 18.50 -16.59 -3.18
C GLU A 32 18.41 -16.93 -1.69
N ALA A 33 19.17 -17.92 -1.23
CA ALA A 33 19.19 -18.32 0.18
C ALA A 33 19.74 -17.18 1.06
N HIS A 34 20.79 -16.48 0.59
CA HIS A 34 21.38 -15.37 1.33
C HIS A 34 20.47 -14.15 1.38
N LEU A 35 19.77 -13.82 0.31
CA LEU A 35 18.83 -12.68 0.28
C LEU A 35 17.63 -12.92 1.18
N ARG A 36 17.07 -14.15 1.17
CA ARG A 36 15.98 -14.54 2.08
C ARG A 36 16.43 -14.45 3.54
N ALA A 37 17.58 -15.06 3.87
CA ALA A 37 18.13 -15.00 5.22
C ALA A 37 18.40 -13.56 5.68
N LEU A 38 18.90 -12.68 4.79
CA LEU A 38 19.07 -11.26 5.09
C LEU A 38 17.72 -10.57 5.36
N ARG A 39 16.70 -10.86 4.54
CA ARG A 39 15.39 -10.26 4.73
C ARG A 39 14.73 -10.73 6.02
N ASP A 40 14.87 -12.02 6.37
CA ASP A 40 14.34 -12.60 7.60
C ASP A 40 15.00 -11.98 8.85
N VAL A 41 16.31 -11.75 8.81
CA VAL A 41 17.08 -11.16 9.94
C VAL A 41 16.89 -9.65 10.05
N LEU A 42 16.90 -8.94 8.91
CA LEU A 42 16.90 -7.48 8.88
C LEU A 42 15.48 -6.88 8.87
N GLY A 43 14.48 -7.69 8.54
CA GLY A 43 13.09 -7.28 8.47
C GLY A 43 12.79 -6.25 7.37
N PRO A 44 11.58 -5.68 7.36
CA PRO A 44 11.12 -4.78 6.32
C PRO A 44 11.74 -3.36 6.36
N ARG A 45 12.42 -3.00 7.47
CA ARG A 45 13.05 -1.68 7.66
C ARG A 45 14.38 -1.51 6.92
N VAL A 46 14.77 -2.48 6.13
CA VAL A 46 16.01 -2.42 5.34
C VAL A 46 15.67 -2.36 3.86
N TYR A 47 16.22 -1.35 3.19
CA TYR A 47 16.17 -1.26 1.74
C TYR A 47 17.31 -2.08 1.15
N LEU A 48 16.98 -3.16 0.47
CA LEU A 48 17.95 -4.14 0.00
C LEU A 48 18.22 -3.94 -1.50
N ILE A 49 19.41 -3.55 -1.84
CA ILE A 49 19.87 -3.33 -3.21
C ILE A 49 20.76 -4.48 -3.63
N LEU A 50 20.46 -5.08 -4.79
CA LEU A 50 21.33 -6.07 -5.41
C LEU A 50 22.17 -5.41 -6.50
N ARG A 51 23.50 -5.51 -6.38
CA ARG A 51 24.42 -5.09 -7.41
C ARG A 51 24.83 -6.29 -8.25
N VAL A 52 24.64 -6.22 -9.57
CA VAL A 52 24.93 -7.29 -10.53
C VAL A 52 25.84 -6.80 -11.66
N ASP A 53 26.52 -7.72 -12.31
CA ASP A 53 27.21 -7.37 -13.56
C ASP A 53 26.20 -7.17 -14.67
N LYS A 54 26.46 -6.23 -15.60
CA LYS A 54 25.53 -5.83 -16.67
C LYS A 54 25.07 -6.99 -17.55
N SER A 55 25.90 -8.02 -17.69
CA SER A 55 25.62 -9.22 -18.48
C SER A 55 24.88 -10.31 -17.70
N ASP A 56 24.72 -10.18 -16.38
CA ASP A 56 24.16 -11.22 -15.52
C ASP A 56 22.67 -11.00 -15.20
N LEU A 57 21.86 -11.11 -16.25
CA LEU A 57 20.41 -10.97 -16.17
C LEU A 57 19.77 -12.06 -15.27
N ASN A 58 20.34 -13.26 -15.25
CA ASN A 58 19.79 -14.36 -14.44
C ASN A 58 19.91 -14.04 -12.94
N THR A 59 21.03 -13.52 -12.50
CA THR A 59 21.24 -13.08 -11.11
C THR A 59 20.31 -11.89 -10.76
N ALA A 60 20.07 -10.96 -11.69
CA ALA A 60 19.13 -9.87 -11.50
C ALA A 60 17.69 -10.38 -11.28
N ILE A 61 17.21 -11.29 -12.14
CA ILE A 61 15.89 -11.91 -12.04
C ILE A 61 15.74 -12.71 -10.74
N ALA A 62 16.74 -13.49 -10.38
CA ALA A 62 16.76 -14.24 -9.12
C ALA A 62 16.66 -13.31 -7.90
N GLY A 63 17.37 -12.18 -7.93
CA GLY A 63 17.31 -11.15 -6.90
C GLY A 63 15.90 -10.58 -6.71
N VAL A 64 15.27 -10.17 -7.80
CA VAL A 64 13.89 -9.63 -7.77
C VAL A 64 12.91 -10.67 -7.19
N LYS A 65 13.01 -11.94 -7.61
CA LYS A 65 12.19 -13.03 -7.06
C LYS A 65 12.45 -13.29 -5.56
N SER A 66 13.64 -12.97 -5.08
CA SER A 66 14.05 -13.15 -3.68
C SER A 66 13.75 -11.94 -2.80
N GLY A 67 13.07 -10.91 -3.34
CA GLY A 67 12.55 -9.78 -2.58
C GLY A 67 13.57 -8.67 -2.32
N VAL A 68 14.54 -8.44 -3.22
CA VAL A 68 15.31 -7.18 -3.18
C VAL A 68 14.44 -6.02 -3.63
N ASP A 69 14.74 -4.85 -3.11
CA ASP A 69 13.96 -3.64 -3.38
C ASP A 69 14.37 -2.98 -4.71
N ASP A 70 15.67 -3.10 -5.04
CA ASP A 70 16.23 -2.58 -6.29
C ASP A 70 17.37 -3.45 -6.81
N VAL A 71 17.59 -3.40 -8.14
CA VAL A 71 18.74 -4.04 -8.79
C VAL A 71 19.52 -2.98 -9.55
N VAL A 72 20.83 -2.91 -9.29
CA VAL A 72 21.73 -1.91 -9.89
C VAL A 72 22.88 -2.63 -10.58
N THR A 73 23.24 -2.19 -11.77
CA THR A 73 24.41 -2.75 -12.47
C THR A 73 25.72 -2.22 -11.87
N ALA A 74 26.78 -3.00 -11.99
CA ALA A 74 28.11 -2.68 -11.43
C ALA A 74 28.69 -1.39 -12.01
N ASP A 75 28.30 -1.03 -13.25
CA ASP A 75 28.70 0.17 -13.99
C ASP A 75 27.70 1.34 -13.89
N ALA A 76 26.73 1.25 -12.97
CA ALA A 76 25.70 2.27 -12.80
C ALA A 76 26.34 3.63 -12.47
N ASP A 77 25.86 4.66 -13.15
CA ASP A 77 26.30 6.03 -12.97
C ASP A 77 25.69 6.69 -11.70
N CYS A 78 26.10 7.92 -11.43
CA CYS A 78 25.61 8.68 -10.29
C CYS A 78 24.11 8.95 -10.37
N GLY A 79 23.53 9.11 -11.56
CA GLY A 79 22.09 9.36 -11.75
C GLY A 79 21.24 8.16 -11.33
N VAL A 80 21.66 6.95 -11.66
CA VAL A 80 21.00 5.71 -11.22
C VAL A 80 21.04 5.60 -9.70
N TRP A 81 22.20 5.84 -9.09
CA TRP A 81 22.33 5.80 -7.63
C TRP A 81 21.50 6.88 -6.91
N GLN A 82 21.37 8.07 -7.50
CA GLN A 82 20.49 9.12 -6.97
C GLN A 82 19.03 8.69 -7.01
N SER A 83 18.58 8.06 -8.10
CA SER A 83 17.21 7.53 -8.22
C SER A 83 16.94 6.45 -7.18
N VAL A 84 17.86 5.49 -7.03
CA VAL A 84 17.76 4.41 -6.03
C VAL A 84 17.76 4.97 -4.60
N ALA A 85 18.60 5.97 -4.31
CA ALA A 85 18.62 6.62 -3.01
C ALA A 85 17.32 7.36 -2.70
N ALA A 86 16.71 8.00 -3.71
CA ALA A 86 15.40 8.65 -3.56
C ALA A 86 14.29 7.62 -3.29
N SER A 87 14.27 6.50 -4.01
CA SER A 87 13.34 5.39 -3.78
C SER A 87 13.51 4.78 -2.39
N ALA A 88 14.76 4.52 -1.98
CA ALA A 88 15.09 4.02 -0.66
C ALA A 88 14.61 4.98 0.44
N ARG A 89 14.88 6.29 0.29
CA ARG A 89 14.45 7.30 1.25
C ARG A 89 12.93 7.36 1.39
N LEU A 90 12.19 7.36 0.28
CA LEU A 90 10.73 7.37 0.30
C LEU A 90 10.17 6.13 1.00
N ARG A 91 10.70 4.94 0.70
CA ARG A 91 10.26 3.71 1.34
C ARG A 91 10.57 3.71 2.83
N LEU A 92 11.80 4.07 3.21
CA LEU A 92 12.24 4.08 4.61
C LEU A 92 11.49 5.12 5.45
N LEU A 93 11.19 6.31 4.91
CA LEU A 93 10.37 7.33 5.57
C LEU A 93 8.94 6.84 5.83
N LYS A 94 8.36 6.02 4.95
CA LYS A 94 7.05 5.39 5.20
C LYS A 94 7.10 4.46 6.43
N TYR A 95 8.19 3.74 6.64
CA TYR A 95 8.38 2.89 7.83
C TYR A 95 8.69 3.67 9.11
N GLU A 96 9.28 4.87 9.03
CA GLU A 96 9.52 5.72 10.20
C GLU A 96 8.23 6.21 10.85
N SER A 97 7.17 6.35 10.05
CA SER A 97 5.86 6.81 10.53
C SER A 97 5.12 5.74 11.35
N TYR A 98 5.51 4.47 11.25
CA TYR A 98 4.82 3.35 11.91
C TYR A 98 5.82 2.34 12.49
N VAL A 99 5.64 2.02 13.77
CA VAL A 99 6.56 1.15 14.52
C VAL A 99 5.97 -0.26 14.64
N PHE A 100 6.53 -1.23 13.92
CA PHE A 100 6.19 -2.65 14.00
C PHE A 100 7.34 -3.38 14.71
N VAL A 101 7.27 -3.52 16.04
CA VAL A 101 8.37 -4.07 16.86
C VAL A 101 8.19 -5.56 17.12
N ASP A 102 6.97 -5.96 17.45
CA ASP A 102 6.69 -7.36 17.78
C ASP A 102 6.54 -8.23 16.53
N GLU A 103 6.75 -9.53 16.69
CA GLU A 103 6.73 -10.50 15.60
C GLU A 103 5.37 -10.55 14.88
N THR A 104 4.26 -10.43 15.62
CA THR A 104 2.91 -10.44 15.05
C THR A 104 2.69 -9.23 14.14
N SER A 105 3.11 -8.04 14.57
CA SER A 105 3.04 -6.82 13.78
C SER A 105 3.93 -6.90 12.53
N GLN A 106 5.09 -7.53 12.61
CA GLN A 106 5.97 -7.73 11.46
C GLN A 106 5.37 -8.71 10.44
N GLN A 107 4.75 -9.80 10.90
CA GLN A 107 4.02 -10.74 10.05
C GLN A 107 2.84 -10.07 9.36
N LEU A 108 2.10 -9.23 10.10
CA LEU A 108 0.99 -8.45 9.55
C LEU A 108 1.46 -7.47 8.48
N LEU A 109 2.58 -6.79 8.70
CA LEU A 109 3.17 -5.89 7.70
C LEU A 109 3.55 -6.64 6.43
N ALA A 110 4.21 -7.80 6.55
CA ALA A 110 4.55 -8.65 5.40
C ALA A 110 3.30 -9.14 4.63
N LEU A 111 2.20 -9.39 5.34
CA LEU A 111 0.91 -9.71 4.72
C LEU A 111 0.35 -8.50 3.96
N VAL A 112 0.38 -7.30 4.58
CA VAL A 112 -0.08 -6.04 3.98
C VAL A 112 0.72 -5.71 2.72
N GLU A 113 2.03 -5.92 2.71
CA GLU A 113 2.87 -5.75 1.51
C GLU A 113 2.42 -6.65 0.36
N ARG A 114 2.22 -7.95 0.63
CA ARG A 114 1.76 -8.92 -0.39
C ARG A 114 0.36 -8.60 -0.92
N VAL A 115 -0.57 -8.27 -0.03
CA VAL A 115 -1.94 -7.89 -0.38
C VAL A 115 -1.94 -6.55 -1.10
N GLY A 116 -1.10 -5.61 -0.66
CA GLY A 116 -0.90 -4.31 -1.28
C GLY A 116 -0.52 -4.42 -2.75
N ALA A 117 0.42 -5.30 -3.08
CA ALA A 117 0.86 -5.53 -4.47
C ALA A 117 -0.24 -6.07 -5.41
N SER A 118 -1.37 -6.51 -4.90
CA SER A 118 -2.51 -6.99 -5.67
C SER A 118 -3.64 -5.95 -5.77
N GLU A 119 -4.58 -6.15 -6.69
CA GLU A 119 -5.77 -5.29 -6.88
C GLU A 119 -7.03 -5.80 -6.11
N VAL A 120 -6.86 -6.78 -5.23
CA VAL A 120 -8.00 -7.35 -4.49
C VAL A 120 -8.60 -6.33 -3.51
N THR A 121 -9.90 -6.44 -3.30
CA THR A 121 -10.62 -5.73 -2.24
C THR A 121 -10.17 -6.29 -0.88
N VAL A 122 -9.93 -5.41 0.09
CA VAL A 122 -9.42 -5.78 1.42
C VAL A 122 -10.44 -5.42 2.49
N LEU A 123 -10.67 -6.33 3.43
CA LEU A 123 -11.41 -6.05 4.66
C LEU A 123 -10.47 -6.18 5.86
N LEU A 124 -10.32 -5.10 6.60
CA LEU A 124 -9.57 -5.02 7.85
C LEU A 124 -10.53 -5.18 9.03
N GLN A 125 -10.38 -6.24 9.81
CA GLN A 125 -11.21 -6.49 10.98
C GLN A 125 -10.36 -6.36 12.25
N GLY A 126 -10.87 -5.63 13.23
CA GLY A 126 -10.15 -5.45 14.50
C GLY A 126 -10.80 -4.38 15.38
N ALA A 127 -10.45 -4.39 16.66
CA ALA A 127 -10.95 -3.43 17.64
C ALA A 127 -10.70 -1.96 17.24
N THR A 128 -11.50 -1.05 17.77
CA THR A 128 -11.26 0.40 17.61
C THR A 128 -9.89 0.75 18.18
N GLY A 129 -9.13 1.58 17.47
CA GLY A 129 -7.77 1.96 17.86
C GLY A 129 -6.68 0.93 17.54
N SER A 130 -6.99 -0.21 16.89
CA SER A 130 -5.99 -1.22 16.51
C SER A 130 -5.10 -0.84 15.32
N GLY A 131 -5.24 0.37 14.77
CA GLY A 131 -4.41 0.83 13.65
C GLY A 131 -4.92 0.43 12.25
N LYS A 132 -6.22 0.12 12.09
CA LYS A 132 -6.81 -0.25 10.80
C LYS A 132 -6.57 0.81 9.71
N GLU A 133 -6.63 2.10 10.02
CA GLU A 133 -6.35 3.18 9.08
C GLU A 133 -4.88 3.17 8.61
N VAL A 134 -3.96 2.88 9.53
CA VAL A 134 -2.53 2.72 9.23
C VAL A 134 -2.33 1.58 8.22
N LEU A 135 -2.94 0.42 8.47
CA LEU A 135 -2.86 -0.73 7.57
C LEU A 135 -3.51 -0.47 6.21
N ALA A 136 -4.62 0.29 6.18
CA ALA A 136 -5.26 0.71 4.94
C ALA A 136 -4.33 1.62 4.12
N ARG A 137 -3.69 2.59 4.76
CA ARG A 137 -2.71 3.48 4.14
C ARG A 137 -1.53 2.70 3.58
N LEU A 138 -0.95 1.79 4.37
CA LEU A 138 0.15 0.92 3.92
C LEU A 138 -0.28 0.02 2.76
N THR A 139 -1.52 -0.53 2.79
CA THR A 139 -2.06 -1.31 1.68
C THR A 139 -2.11 -0.51 0.38
N HIS A 140 -2.48 0.76 0.45
CA HIS A 140 -2.42 1.68 -0.70
C HIS A 140 -0.99 1.96 -1.14
N ASP A 141 -0.11 2.28 -0.19
CA ASP A 141 1.28 2.65 -0.45
C ASP A 141 2.10 1.53 -1.10
N PHE A 142 1.78 0.26 -0.81
CA PHE A 142 2.38 -0.91 -1.45
C PHE A 142 1.67 -1.34 -2.74
N SER A 143 0.66 -0.60 -3.19
CA SER A 143 -0.11 -0.97 -4.37
C SER A 143 0.45 -0.36 -5.67
N PRO A 144 0.06 -0.91 -6.83
CA PRO A 144 0.29 -0.27 -8.12
C PRO A 144 -0.35 1.12 -8.22
N ARG A 145 -1.34 1.43 -7.34
CA ARG A 145 -2.09 2.69 -7.29
C ARG A 145 -1.52 3.71 -6.31
N ARG A 146 -0.32 3.48 -5.77
CA ARG A 146 0.31 4.32 -4.74
C ARG A 146 0.48 5.80 -5.12
N GLU A 147 0.55 6.11 -6.42
CA GLU A 147 0.64 7.47 -6.95
C GLU A 147 -0.75 8.11 -7.16
N GLY A 148 -1.82 7.31 -7.07
CA GLY A 148 -3.20 7.76 -7.16
C GLY A 148 -3.73 8.32 -5.82
N PRO A 149 -4.97 8.83 -5.80
CA PRO A 149 -5.57 9.35 -4.60
C PRO A 149 -5.84 8.24 -3.57
N PHE A 150 -5.61 8.55 -2.29
CA PHE A 150 -6.11 7.79 -1.15
C PHE A 150 -7.20 8.60 -0.46
N VAL A 151 -8.44 8.14 -0.57
CA VAL A 151 -9.61 8.86 -0.03
C VAL A 151 -10.12 8.10 1.21
N PRO A 152 -9.81 8.56 2.43
CA PRO A 152 -10.34 7.96 3.66
C PRO A 152 -11.73 8.52 3.96
N VAL A 153 -12.66 7.64 4.29
CA VAL A 153 -14.04 7.96 4.66
C VAL A 153 -14.41 7.20 5.92
N ASN A 154 -14.74 7.92 6.99
CA ASN A 154 -15.32 7.32 8.18
C ASN A 154 -16.84 7.24 8.00
N CYS A 155 -17.35 6.03 7.79
CA CYS A 155 -18.79 5.81 7.55
C CYS A 155 -19.65 6.14 8.77
N ALA A 156 -19.14 5.97 9.99
CA ALA A 156 -19.87 6.33 11.21
C ALA A 156 -20.05 7.84 11.37
N ALA A 157 -19.19 8.65 10.75
CA ALA A 157 -19.27 10.12 10.79
C ALA A 157 -20.17 10.72 9.72
N LEU A 158 -20.66 9.91 8.76
CA LEU A 158 -21.52 10.41 7.69
C LEU A 158 -22.95 10.65 8.21
N PRO A 159 -23.52 11.87 8.03
CA PRO A 159 -24.94 12.09 8.31
C PRO A 159 -25.79 11.17 7.44
N GLU A 160 -26.73 10.44 8.04
CA GLU A 160 -27.52 9.41 7.34
C GLU A 160 -28.21 9.92 6.08
N ASN A 161 -28.77 11.13 6.15
CA ASN A 161 -29.48 11.78 5.04
C ASN A 161 -28.55 12.27 3.91
N LEU A 162 -27.24 12.36 4.13
CA LEU A 162 -26.25 12.83 3.14
C LEU A 162 -25.29 11.73 2.71
N ALA A 163 -25.23 10.62 3.43
CA ALA A 163 -24.25 9.56 3.22
C ALA A 163 -24.25 9.03 1.78
N GLU A 164 -25.44 8.83 1.20
CA GLU A 164 -25.57 8.40 -0.19
C GLU A 164 -24.98 9.42 -1.18
N SER A 165 -25.32 10.68 -1.00
CA SER A 165 -24.84 11.79 -1.82
C SER A 165 -23.33 12.00 -1.68
N LEU A 166 -22.78 11.81 -0.49
CA LEU A 166 -21.35 11.91 -0.25
C LEU A 166 -20.58 10.74 -0.88
N LEU A 167 -21.09 9.53 -0.79
CA LEU A 167 -20.45 8.35 -1.38
C LEU A 167 -20.50 8.34 -2.91
N PHE A 168 -21.70 8.55 -3.50
CA PHE A 168 -21.93 8.35 -4.93
C PHE A 168 -22.06 9.64 -5.74
N GLY A 169 -22.15 10.80 -5.07
CA GLY A 169 -22.40 12.09 -5.71
C GLY A 169 -23.89 12.37 -5.92
N HIS A 170 -24.19 13.57 -6.39
CA HIS A 170 -25.55 13.97 -6.74
C HIS A 170 -25.57 14.94 -7.91
N VAL A 171 -26.69 14.96 -8.63
CA VAL A 171 -26.98 15.97 -9.65
C VAL A 171 -27.75 17.13 -9.04
N ARG A 172 -27.67 18.29 -9.68
CA ARG A 172 -28.46 19.47 -9.30
C ARG A 172 -29.96 19.14 -9.25
N GLY A 173 -30.61 19.52 -8.16
CA GLY A 173 -32.06 19.28 -7.98
C GLY A 173 -32.42 17.89 -7.40
N ALA A 174 -31.44 17.06 -7.08
CA ALA A 174 -31.67 15.72 -6.53
C ALA A 174 -32.41 15.73 -5.17
N PHE A 175 -32.20 16.77 -4.37
CA PHE A 175 -32.89 17.01 -3.09
C PHE A 175 -32.92 18.50 -2.75
N THR A 176 -33.64 18.87 -1.71
CA THR A 176 -33.73 20.27 -1.23
C THR A 176 -32.34 20.73 -0.75
N GLY A 177 -31.74 21.69 -1.48
CA GLY A 177 -30.37 22.17 -1.23
C GLY A 177 -29.32 21.67 -2.23
N ALA A 178 -29.65 20.77 -3.16
CA ALA A 178 -28.75 20.36 -4.22
C ALA A 178 -28.68 21.43 -5.33
N THR A 179 -27.91 22.48 -5.10
CA THR A 179 -27.82 23.65 -6.01
C THR A 179 -26.89 23.42 -7.20
N ARG A 180 -26.01 22.44 -7.13
CA ARG A 180 -25.01 22.08 -8.15
C ARG A 180 -24.80 20.57 -8.20
N ASN A 181 -24.17 20.08 -9.26
CA ASN A 181 -23.66 18.72 -9.30
C ASN A 181 -22.45 18.62 -8.34
N THR A 182 -22.36 17.50 -7.62
CA THR A 182 -21.25 17.26 -6.68
C THR A 182 -20.77 15.82 -6.87
N GLU A 183 -19.47 15.66 -7.02
CA GLU A 183 -18.82 14.37 -7.12
C GLU A 183 -18.78 13.67 -5.78
N GLY A 184 -19.06 12.36 -5.78
CA GLY A 184 -18.95 11.51 -4.60
C GLY A 184 -17.51 11.01 -4.35
N PHE A 185 -17.31 10.39 -3.19
CA PHE A 185 -16.00 9.83 -2.80
C PHE A 185 -15.50 8.77 -3.79
N PHE A 186 -16.38 7.99 -4.42
CA PHE A 186 -15.97 7.06 -5.47
C PHE A 186 -15.30 7.76 -6.65
N THR A 187 -15.86 8.86 -7.11
CA THR A 187 -15.27 9.64 -8.21
C THR A 187 -13.96 10.32 -7.79
N GLN A 188 -13.90 10.85 -6.56
CA GLN A 188 -12.69 11.45 -6.01
C GLN A 188 -11.54 10.44 -5.87
N ALA A 189 -11.87 9.14 -5.65
CA ALA A 189 -10.88 8.07 -5.54
C ALA A 189 -10.47 7.46 -6.89
N GLN A 190 -10.93 8.01 -8.01
CA GLN A 190 -10.65 7.49 -9.35
C GLN A 190 -9.15 7.27 -9.59
N GLY A 191 -8.78 6.07 -10.06
CA GLY A 191 -7.40 5.65 -10.28
C GLY A 191 -6.60 5.33 -9.01
N GLY A 192 -7.22 5.47 -7.83
CA GLY A 192 -6.60 5.28 -6.53
C GLY A 192 -7.30 4.27 -5.63
N THR A 193 -7.40 4.60 -4.34
CA THR A 193 -7.98 3.76 -3.29
C THR A 193 -9.01 4.53 -2.48
N LEU A 194 -10.19 3.96 -2.32
CA LEU A 194 -11.21 4.42 -1.37
C LEU A 194 -11.13 3.55 -0.11
N PHE A 195 -10.85 4.18 1.01
CA PHE A 195 -10.84 3.52 2.32
C PHE A 195 -12.13 3.84 3.07
N LEU A 196 -12.90 2.80 3.40
CA LEU A 196 -14.18 2.89 4.09
C LEU A 196 -14.02 2.36 5.52
N ASP A 197 -13.83 3.25 6.48
CA ASP A 197 -13.75 2.87 7.88
C ASP A 197 -15.14 2.71 8.49
N GLU A 198 -15.29 1.73 9.37
CA GLU A 198 -16.56 1.36 10.04
C GLU A 198 -17.71 1.16 9.05
N VAL A 199 -17.45 0.42 7.95
CA VAL A 199 -18.43 0.17 6.88
C VAL A 199 -19.73 -0.50 7.39
N GLY A 200 -19.67 -1.21 8.51
CA GLY A 200 -20.84 -1.81 9.18
C GLY A 200 -21.84 -0.81 9.76
N GLU A 201 -21.47 0.48 9.89
CA GLU A 201 -22.34 1.53 10.40
C GLU A 201 -23.23 2.15 9.29
N LEU A 202 -22.96 1.84 8.03
CA LEU A 202 -23.87 2.24 6.93
C LEU A 202 -25.20 1.49 7.03
N SER A 203 -26.30 2.17 6.66
CA SER A 203 -27.60 1.54 6.58
C SER A 203 -27.60 0.36 5.57
N PRO A 204 -28.43 -0.68 5.77
CA PRO A 204 -28.47 -1.84 4.87
C PRO A 204 -28.72 -1.46 3.40
N GLN A 205 -29.47 -0.37 3.16
CA GLN A 205 -29.73 0.13 1.81
C GLN A 205 -28.45 0.68 1.17
N LEU A 206 -27.63 1.42 1.93
CA LEU A 206 -26.35 1.94 1.44
C LEU A 206 -25.33 0.82 1.25
N GLN A 207 -25.31 -0.17 2.13
CA GLN A 207 -24.44 -1.35 1.97
C GLN A 207 -24.78 -2.10 0.66
N ALA A 208 -26.06 -2.26 0.31
CA ALA A 208 -26.45 -2.88 -0.95
C ALA A 208 -26.03 -2.07 -2.18
N LYS A 209 -26.12 -0.73 -2.12
CA LYS A 209 -25.63 0.16 -3.20
C LYS A 209 -24.12 0.12 -3.31
N LEU A 210 -23.42 0.10 -2.17
CA LEU A 210 -21.98 -0.04 -2.10
C LEU A 210 -21.51 -1.36 -2.75
N LEU A 211 -22.18 -2.47 -2.42
CA LEU A 211 -21.86 -3.77 -3.00
C LEU A 211 -22.00 -3.76 -4.53
N ARG A 212 -23.05 -3.14 -5.06
CA ARG A 212 -23.23 -2.98 -6.51
C ARG A 212 -22.11 -2.14 -7.12
N ALA A 213 -21.75 -1.00 -6.51
CA ALA A 213 -20.68 -0.15 -7.01
C ALA A 213 -19.34 -0.89 -7.07
N ILE A 214 -19.07 -1.76 -6.09
CA ILE A 214 -17.84 -2.59 -6.05
C ILE A 214 -17.85 -3.66 -7.14
N GLN A 215 -19.00 -4.36 -7.34
CA GLN A 215 -19.11 -5.48 -8.27
C GLN A 215 -19.17 -5.02 -9.72
N GLU A 216 -19.99 -4.00 -10.00
CA GLU A 216 -20.24 -3.49 -11.34
C GLU A 216 -19.20 -2.45 -11.79
N LYS A 217 -18.42 -1.93 -10.83
CA LYS A 217 -17.48 -0.81 -11.06
C LYS A 217 -18.17 0.41 -11.69
N GLU A 218 -19.40 0.64 -11.27
CA GLU A 218 -20.22 1.76 -11.71
C GLU A 218 -20.89 2.43 -10.51
N VAL A 219 -21.05 3.73 -10.57
CA VAL A 219 -21.80 4.50 -9.58
C VAL A 219 -22.93 5.28 -10.25
N LEU A 220 -24.07 5.34 -9.55
CA LEU A 220 -25.24 6.10 -9.95
C LEU A 220 -25.43 7.28 -8.99
N PRO A 221 -25.16 8.53 -9.41
CA PRO A 221 -25.36 9.70 -8.57
C PRO A 221 -26.83 9.87 -8.17
N VAL A 222 -27.07 10.41 -6.99
CA VAL A 222 -28.43 10.68 -6.50
C VAL A 222 -29.15 11.63 -7.45
N GLY A 223 -30.35 11.27 -7.88
CA GLY A 223 -31.17 12.04 -8.84
C GLY A 223 -30.78 11.87 -10.30
N SER A 224 -29.75 11.06 -10.61
CA SER A 224 -29.38 10.72 -11.99
C SER A 224 -30.02 9.42 -12.43
N SER A 225 -30.28 9.29 -13.72
CA SER A 225 -30.63 8.02 -14.40
C SER A 225 -29.42 7.38 -15.10
N GLU A 226 -28.27 8.05 -15.13
CA GLU A 226 -27.06 7.61 -15.81
C GLU A 226 -26.00 7.20 -14.79
N SER A 227 -25.52 5.95 -14.91
CA SER A 227 -24.35 5.48 -14.18
C SER A 227 -23.07 5.87 -14.92
N HIS A 228 -21.96 5.97 -14.19
CA HIS A 228 -20.63 6.15 -14.78
C HIS A 228 -19.64 5.15 -14.17
N LYS A 229 -18.69 4.71 -14.98
CA LYS A 229 -17.66 3.76 -14.57
C LYS A 229 -16.67 4.40 -13.62
N VAL A 230 -16.27 3.64 -12.60
CA VAL A 230 -15.22 4.02 -11.65
C VAL A 230 -14.16 2.93 -11.59
N ASP A 231 -12.91 3.36 -11.61
CA ASP A 231 -11.76 2.48 -11.41
C ASP A 231 -11.12 2.80 -10.06
N VAL A 232 -11.62 2.14 -9.01
CA VAL A 232 -11.25 2.42 -7.63
C VAL A 232 -10.95 1.10 -6.92
N ARG A 233 -9.81 1.02 -6.23
CA ARG A 233 -9.54 -0.06 -5.29
C ARG A 233 -10.26 0.23 -3.97
N ILE A 234 -10.90 -0.80 -3.41
CA ILE A 234 -11.60 -0.68 -2.13
C ILE A 234 -10.79 -1.34 -1.02
N VAL A 235 -10.59 -0.61 0.06
CA VAL A 235 -10.16 -1.11 1.36
C VAL A 235 -11.22 -0.74 2.38
N SER A 236 -11.76 -1.70 3.09
CA SER A 236 -12.80 -1.48 4.10
C SER A 236 -12.30 -1.87 5.48
N ALA A 237 -12.83 -1.25 6.52
CA ALA A 237 -12.55 -1.61 7.89
C ALA A 237 -13.83 -1.72 8.72
N THR A 238 -13.78 -2.56 9.75
CA THR A 238 -14.87 -2.72 10.71
C THR A 238 -14.35 -3.19 12.06
N ASN A 239 -15.06 -2.86 13.13
CA ASN A 239 -14.81 -3.36 14.49
C ASN A 239 -15.67 -4.59 14.85
N ARG A 240 -16.53 -5.04 13.94
CA ARG A 240 -17.44 -6.19 14.11
C ARG A 240 -16.92 -7.47 13.50
#